data_b753c0e53c77bd1d0177eda1818a1636
#
_entry.id   b753c0e53c77bd1d0177eda1818a1636
#
_cell.length_a   1.000
_cell.length_b   1.000
_cell.length_c   1.000
_cell.angle_alpha   90.00
_cell.angle_beta   90.00
_cell.angle_gamma   90.00
#
_symmetry.space_group_name_H-M   'P 1'
#
loop_
_entity.id
_entity.type
_entity.pdbx_description
1 polymer ?
#
loop_
_entity_poly.entity_id
_entity_poly.type
_entity_poly.pdbx_seq_one_letter_code
_entity_poly.pdbx_strand_id
1 'polypeptide(L)'
;MKKIILIIIILTISIIGVVCIMNKKEKIIENEVIIKHISMNDIVQIMEENENYIILDVRTLEEYTQGHIPNAICIPNETIDENVVNKLPDKNQLILVYCRSGNRSKQAAEKLKKLGYTNLIEFGGIIDWKGEIER
;
A
#
# COMPACT_ATOMS: atom_id res chain seq x y z
N MET A 1 33.46 -46.10 -11.51
CA MET A 1 32.33 -45.47 -12.26
C MET A 1 31.11 -45.18 -11.38
N LYS A 2 30.53 -46.15 -10.66
CA LYS A 2 29.33 -45.94 -9.81
C LYS A 2 29.47 -44.83 -8.76
N LYS A 3 30.65 -44.73 -8.08
CA LYS A 3 30.91 -43.68 -7.07
C LYS A 3 30.99 -42.27 -7.67
N ILE A 4 31.52 -42.12 -8.88
CA ILE A 4 31.62 -40.83 -9.61
C ILE A 4 30.23 -40.37 -10.02
N ILE A 5 29.39 -41.28 -10.53
CA ILE A 5 28.02 -41.00 -10.89
C ILE A 5 27.19 -40.52 -9.68
N LEU A 6 27.38 -41.18 -8.51
CA LEU A 6 26.70 -40.81 -7.28
C LEU A 6 27.08 -39.38 -6.80
N ILE A 7 28.37 -39.04 -6.87
CA ILE A 7 28.88 -37.72 -6.54
C ILE A 7 28.27 -36.64 -7.46
N ILE A 8 28.20 -36.90 -8.77
CA ILE A 8 27.61 -35.96 -9.74
C ILE A 8 26.12 -35.75 -9.44
N ILE A 9 25.37 -36.81 -9.10
CA ILE A 9 23.94 -36.71 -8.75
C ILE A 9 23.75 -35.86 -7.48
N ILE A 10 24.57 -36.04 -6.44
CA ILE A 10 24.49 -35.27 -5.21
C ILE A 10 24.77 -33.78 -5.47
N LEU A 11 25.80 -33.48 -6.27
CA LEU A 11 26.14 -32.11 -6.64
C LEU A 11 25.03 -31.43 -7.46
N THR A 12 24.40 -32.13 -8.40
CA THR A 12 23.30 -31.57 -9.19
C THR A 12 22.06 -31.29 -8.35
N ILE A 13 21.70 -32.17 -7.41
CA ILE A 13 20.57 -31.95 -6.49
C ILE A 13 20.85 -30.75 -5.57
N SER A 14 22.09 -30.60 -5.09
CA SER A 14 22.49 -29.45 -4.27
C SER A 14 22.37 -28.13 -5.04
N ILE A 15 22.82 -28.09 -6.29
CA ILE A 15 22.74 -26.90 -7.14
C ILE A 15 21.26 -26.54 -7.42
N ILE A 16 20.42 -27.53 -7.75
CA ILE A 16 18.98 -27.31 -7.98
C ILE A 16 18.32 -26.76 -6.70
N GLY A 17 18.66 -27.28 -5.53
CA GLY A 17 18.15 -26.78 -4.24
C GLY A 17 18.53 -25.33 -4.01
N VAL A 18 19.79 -24.95 -4.25
CA VAL A 18 20.26 -23.56 -4.10
C VAL A 18 19.56 -22.62 -5.08
N VAL A 19 19.43 -23.00 -6.35
CA VAL A 19 18.73 -22.20 -7.37
C VAL A 19 17.25 -22.02 -7.01
N CYS A 20 16.60 -23.06 -6.49
CA CYS A 20 15.19 -22.98 -6.06
C CYS A 20 15.00 -22.03 -4.86
N ILE A 21 15.94 -22.00 -3.91
CA ILE A 21 15.94 -21.09 -2.77
C ILE A 21 16.20 -19.65 -3.21
N MET A 22 17.13 -19.43 -4.13
CA MET A 22 17.43 -18.12 -4.70
C MET A 22 16.23 -17.56 -5.46
N ASN A 23 15.61 -18.33 -6.36
CA ASN A 23 14.41 -17.91 -7.09
C ASN A 23 13.22 -17.62 -6.16
N LYS A 24 13.08 -18.35 -5.04
CA LYS A 24 12.05 -18.08 -4.05
C LYS A 24 12.34 -16.77 -3.28
N LYS A 25 13.61 -16.46 -3.01
CA LYS A 25 14.04 -15.21 -2.39
C LYS A 25 13.84 -14.00 -3.31
N GLU A 26 14.18 -14.12 -4.60
CA GLU A 26 13.93 -13.07 -5.60
C GLU A 26 12.44 -12.80 -5.77
N LYS A 27 11.61 -13.85 -5.83
CA LYS A 27 10.14 -13.71 -5.93
C LYS A 27 9.51 -13.07 -4.67
N ILE A 28 10.10 -13.22 -3.50
CA ILE A 28 9.68 -12.55 -2.26
C ILE A 28 10.05 -11.07 -2.30
N ILE A 29 11.18 -10.70 -2.87
CA ILE A 29 11.66 -9.31 -2.99
C ILE A 29 10.84 -8.55 -4.06
N GLU A 30 10.45 -9.20 -5.14
CA GLU A 30 9.65 -8.62 -6.23
C GLU A 30 8.19 -8.29 -5.83
N ASN A 31 7.68 -8.86 -4.73
CA ASN A 31 6.30 -8.67 -4.24
C ASN A 31 6.21 -7.86 -2.94
N GLU A 32 7.26 -7.17 -2.51
CA GLU A 32 7.15 -6.29 -1.36
C GLU A 32 6.42 -5.00 -1.76
N VAL A 33 5.18 -4.86 -1.30
CA VAL A 33 4.40 -3.62 -1.48
C VAL A 33 5.09 -2.49 -0.71
N ILE A 34 5.51 -1.46 -1.43
CA ILE A 34 6.13 -0.27 -0.85
C ILE A 34 5.06 0.82 -0.72
N ILE A 35 4.80 1.26 0.51
CA ILE A 35 3.99 2.46 0.74
C ILE A 35 4.85 3.68 0.40
N LYS A 36 4.39 4.48 -0.56
CA LYS A 36 5.05 5.76 -0.85
C LYS A 36 4.58 6.81 0.14
N HIS A 37 5.52 7.53 0.73
CA HIS A 37 5.26 8.69 1.58
C HIS A 37 5.57 9.95 0.79
N ILE A 38 4.56 10.78 0.57
CA ILE A 38 4.65 12.00 -0.25
C ILE A 38 4.13 13.17 0.56
N SER A 39 4.71 14.35 0.35
CA SER A 39 4.24 15.54 1.04
C SER A 39 2.87 16.00 0.52
N MET A 40 2.12 16.71 1.37
CA MET A 40 0.84 17.31 1.00
C MET A 40 0.96 18.29 -0.18
N ASN A 41 2.12 18.92 -0.36
CA ASN A 41 2.33 19.84 -1.47
C ASN A 41 2.56 19.11 -2.81
N ASP A 42 3.15 17.91 -2.77
CA ASP A 42 3.52 17.15 -3.98
C ASP A 42 2.38 16.24 -4.46
N ILE A 43 1.40 15.95 -3.60
CA ILE A 43 0.30 15.04 -3.95
C ILE A 43 -0.59 15.60 -5.07
N VAL A 44 -0.71 16.92 -5.19
CA VAL A 44 -1.51 17.57 -6.21
C VAL A 44 -1.02 17.19 -7.60
N GLN A 45 0.29 17.15 -7.82
CA GLN A 45 0.85 16.72 -9.09
C GLN A 45 0.47 15.27 -9.41
N ILE A 46 0.49 14.37 -8.42
CA ILE A 46 0.08 12.96 -8.61
C ILE A 46 -1.40 12.88 -8.97
N MET A 47 -2.25 13.71 -8.35
CA MET A 47 -3.68 13.77 -8.68
C MET A 47 -3.90 14.27 -10.11
N GLU A 48 -3.10 15.21 -10.59
CA GLU A 48 -3.16 15.73 -11.95
C GLU A 48 -2.68 14.73 -13.01
N GLU A 49 -1.67 13.91 -12.65
CA GLU A 49 -1.08 12.92 -13.54
C GLU A 49 -1.88 11.60 -13.62
N ASN A 50 -2.84 11.37 -12.71
CA ASN A 50 -3.60 10.14 -12.61
C ASN A 50 -5.10 10.42 -12.64
N GLU A 51 -5.82 9.76 -13.53
CA GLU A 51 -7.29 9.91 -13.64
C GLU A 51 -8.07 8.94 -12.75
N ASN A 52 -7.44 7.85 -12.30
CA ASN A 52 -8.10 6.77 -11.58
C ASN A 52 -7.45 6.49 -10.22
N TYR A 53 -7.86 7.25 -9.22
CA TYR A 53 -7.42 7.09 -7.83
C TYR A 53 -8.57 7.29 -6.85
N ILE A 54 -8.39 6.81 -5.64
CA ILE A 54 -9.28 7.04 -4.49
C ILE A 54 -8.55 7.91 -3.49
N ILE A 55 -9.17 8.99 -3.03
CA ILE A 55 -8.71 9.76 -1.87
C ILE A 55 -9.39 9.18 -0.63
N LEU A 56 -8.60 8.69 0.31
CA LEU A 56 -9.07 8.03 1.51
C LEU A 56 -8.77 8.88 2.75
N ASP A 57 -9.84 9.43 3.33
CA ASP A 57 -9.79 10.10 4.64
C ASP A 57 -9.96 9.05 5.75
N VAL A 58 -8.93 8.87 6.57
CA VAL A 58 -8.94 7.91 7.68
C VAL A 58 -9.15 8.56 9.04
N ARG A 59 -9.66 9.79 9.03
CA ARG A 59 -10.12 10.48 10.24
C ARG A 59 -11.45 9.90 10.72
N THR A 60 -11.99 10.43 11.81
CA THR A 60 -13.35 10.07 12.24
C THR A 60 -14.40 10.64 11.28
N LEU A 61 -15.58 10.05 11.28
CA LEU A 61 -16.70 10.55 10.47
C LEU A 61 -17.07 12.00 10.87
N GLU A 62 -16.96 12.34 12.15
CA GLU A 62 -17.19 13.69 12.64
C GLU A 62 -16.19 14.70 12.06
N GLU A 63 -14.89 14.37 12.06
CA GLU A 63 -13.86 15.22 11.44
C GLU A 63 -14.09 15.38 9.92
N TYR A 64 -14.48 14.30 9.25
CA TYR A 64 -14.78 14.30 7.81
C TYR A 64 -15.96 15.24 7.48
N THR A 65 -17.05 15.17 8.23
CA THR A 65 -18.24 16.01 7.99
C THR A 65 -18.00 17.50 8.30
N GLN A 66 -17.02 17.83 9.12
CA GLN A 66 -16.61 19.22 9.36
C GLN A 66 -15.83 19.82 8.18
N GLY A 67 -15.28 19.00 7.32
CA GLY A 67 -14.59 19.40 6.11
C GLY A 67 -13.53 18.37 5.70
N HIS A 68 -13.48 18.04 4.42
CA HIS A 68 -12.57 17.04 3.84
C HIS A 68 -12.07 17.46 2.46
N ILE A 69 -11.06 16.79 1.96
CA ILE A 69 -10.55 17.02 0.60
C ILE A 69 -11.63 16.58 -0.40
N PRO A 70 -11.97 17.38 -1.43
CA PRO A 70 -13.02 17.07 -2.38
C PRO A 70 -12.88 15.65 -2.98
N ASN A 71 -14.01 14.97 -3.14
CA ASN A 71 -14.11 13.58 -3.62
C ASN A 71 -13.46 12.52 -2.70
N ALA A 72 -13.00 12.87 -1.50
CA ALA A 72 -12.51 11.87 -0.56
C ALA A 72 -13.66 11.00 -0.02
N ILE A 73 -13.36 9.73 0.21
CA ILE A 73 -14.24 8.83 0.97
C ILE A 73 -13.70 8.64 2.39
N CYS A 74 -14.59 8.48 3.35
CA CYS A 74 -14.22 8.31 4.75
C CYS A 74 -14.28 6.83 5.16
N ILE A 75 -13.13 6.31 5.62
CA ILE A 75 -13.03 5.03 6.33
C ILE A 75 -12.13 5.25 7.53
N PRO A 76 -12.66 5.45 8.74
CA PRO A 76 -11.85 5.70 9.92
C PRO A 76 -10.79 4.63 10.15
N ASN A 77 -9.57 5.04 10.51
CA ASN A 77 -8.43 4.14 10.72
C ASN A 77 -8.76 2.95 11.63
N GLU A 78 -9.59 3.18 12.65
CA GLU A 78 -9.98 2.18 13.64
C GLU A 78 -10.91 1.09 13.07
N THR A 79 -11.56 1.37 11.93
CA THR A 79 -12.52 0.46 11.27
C THR A 79 -11.93 -0.28 10.08
N ILE A 80 -10.63 -0.08 9.79
CA ILE A 80 -9.97 -0.81 8.69
C ILE A 80 -9.67 -2.24 9.14
N ASP A 81 -10.42 -3.17 8.59
CA ASP A 81 -10.33 -4.62 8.74
C ASP A 81 -10.56 -5.33 7.40
N GLU A 82 -10.73 -6.65 7.38
CA GLU A 82 -10.98 -7.43 6.15
C GLU A 82 -12.27 -7.03 5.41
N ASN A 83 -13.23 -6.37 6.07
CA ASN A 83 -14.46 -5.89 5.44
C ASN A 83 -14.26 -4.60 4.63
N VAL A 84 -13.10 -3.97 4.72
CA VAL A 84 -12.77 -2.78 3.93
C VAL A 84 -12.89 -3.04 2.42
N VAL A 85 -12.71 -4.29 1.98
CA VAL A 85 -12.87 -4.71 0.58
C VAL A 85 -14.26 -4.41 0.01
N ASN A 86 -15.29 -4.31 0.85
CA ASN A 86 -16.63 -3.92 0.42
C ASN A 86 -16.71 -2.46 -0.05
N LYS A 87 -15.83 -1.60 0.45
CA LYS A 87 -15.72 -0.19 0.07
C LYS A 87 -14.56 0.07 -0.91
N LEU A 88 -13.54 -0.76 -0.88
CA LEU A 88 -12.33 -0.70 -1.70
C LEU A 88 -12.11 -2.06 -2.39
N PRO A 89 -12.93 -2.42 -3.38
CA PRO A 89 -12.92 -3.78 -3.96
C PRO A 89 -11.69 -4.09 -4.80
N ASP A 90 -11.07 -3.08 -5.42
CA ASP A 90 -9.86 -3.27 -6.22
C ASP A 90 -8.62 -3.02 -5.38
N LYS A 91 -7.88 -4.10 -5.09
CA LYS A 91 -6.65 -4.04 -4.30
C LYS A 91 -5.45 -3.43 -5.05
N ASN A 92 -5.55 -3.27 -6.37
CA ASN A 92 -4.52 -2.63 -7.20
C ASN A 92 -4.84 -1.16 -7.49
N GLN A 93 -6.01 -0.68 -7.08
CA GLN A 93 -6.40 0.71 -7.20
C GLN A 93 -5.38 1.62 -6.51
N LEU A 94 -5.02 2.74 -7.14
CA LEU A 94 -4.24 3.78 -6.48
C LEU A 94 -5.08 4.42 -5.38
N ILE A 95 -4.60 4.32 -4.14
CA ILE A 95 -5.25 4.88 -2.96
C ILE A 95 -4.33 5.91 -2.32
N LEU A 96 -4.82 7.14 -2.24
CA LEU A 96 -4.16 8.28 -1.64
C LEU A 96 -4.72 8.45 -0.22
N VAL A 97 -3.92 8.17 0.80
CA VAL A 97 -4.36 8.08 2.19
C VAL A 97 -3.92 9.31 2.97
N TYR A 98 -4.84 9.96 3.67
CA TYR A 98 -4.53 11.06 4.58
C TYR A 98 -5.33 11.00 5.88
N CYS A 99 -4.87 11.74 6.87
CA CYS A 99 -5.62 11.97 8.11
C CYS A 99 -5.52 13.44 8.55
N ARG A 100 -5.51 13.73 9.86
CA ARG A 100 -5.34 15.09 10.34
C ARG A 100 -3.89 15.59 10.24
N SER A 101 -2.91 14.77 10.70
CA SER A 101 -1.50 15.15 10.86
C SER A 101 -0.50 14.10 10.38
N GLY A 102 -0.95 13.01 9.73
CA GLY A 102 -0.10 11.97 9.15
C GLY A 102 0.08 10.71 10.01
N ASN A 103 -0.29 10.69 11.29
CA ASN A 103 -0.05 9.52 12.14
C ASN A 103 -1.03 8.37 11.85
N ARG A 104 -2.34 8.66 11.81
CA ARG A 104 -3.38 7.66 11.49
C ARG A 104 -3.27 7.18 10.04
N SER A 105 -2.89 8.05 9.09
CA SER A 105 -2.73 7.67 7.68
C SER A 105 -1.60 6.67 7.47
N LYS A 106 -0.49 6.79 8.18
CA LYS A 106 0.59 5.80 8.18
C LYS A 106 0.12 4.43 8.71
N GLN A 107 -0.61 4.43 9.83
CA GLN A 107 -1.18 3.21 10.39
C GLN A 107 -2.19 2.56 9.43
N ALA A 108 -3.07 3.36 8.84
CA ALA A 108 -4.07 2.91 7.87
C ALA A 108 -3.43 2.29 6.61
N ALA A 109 -2.40 2.94 6.06
CA ALA A 109 -1.67 2.42 4.91
C ALA A 109 -1.01 1.07 5.22
N GLU A 110 -0.42 0.89 6.40
CA GLU A 110 0.14 -0.40 6.83
C GLU A 110 -0.94 -1.48 7.02
N LYS A 111 -2.13 -1.13 7.52
CA LYS A 111 -3.26 -2.07 7.60
C LYS A 111 -3.73 -2.49 6.20
N LEU A 112 -3.90 -1.53 5.28
CA LEU A 112 -4.29 -1.81 3.90
C LEU A 112 -3.25 -2.69 3.19
N LYS A 113 -1.96 -2.40 3.35
CA LYS A 113 -0.87 -3.26 2.84
C LYS A 113 -1.00 -4.70 3.33
N LYS A 114 -1.23 -4.92 4.62
CA LYS A 114 -1.44 -6.25 5.20
C LYS A 114 -2.68 -6.96 4.65
N LEU A 115 -3.70 -6.20 4.27
CA LEU A 115 -4.92 -6.71 3.62
C LEU A 115 -4.74 -6.97 2.11
N GLY A 116 -3.54 -6.73 1.56
CA GLY A 116 -3.17 -7.04 0.18
C GLY A 116 -3.37 -5.91 -0.81
N TYR A 117 -3.58 -4.66 -0.36
CA TYR A 117 -3.57 -3.49 -1.25
C TYR A 117 -2.15 -3.18 -1.69
N THR A 118 -1.94 -2.96 -2.98
CA THR A 118 -0.60 -2.92 -3.61
C THR A 118 -0.15 -1.54 -4.04
N ASN A 119 -1.06 -0.57 -4.13
CA ASN A 119 -0.78 0.74 -4.71
C ASN A 119 -1.22 1.86 -3.74
N LEU A 120 -0.38 2.13 -2.74
CA LEU A 120 -0.68 3.00 -1.62
C LEU A 120 0.27 4.20 -1.59
N ILE A 121 -0.30 5.41 -1.49
CA ILE A 121 0.42 6.65 -1.24
C ILE A 121 -0.14 7.28 0.03
N GLU A 122 0.69 7.46 1.03
CA GLU A 122 0.37 8.21 2.23
C GLU A 122 0.92 9.63 2.09
N PHE A 123 0.06 10.66 2.26
CA PHE A 123 0.44 12.04 1.98
C PHE A 123 0.22 13.02 3.14
N GLY A 124 0.17 12.51 4.36
CA GLY A 124 0.24 13.33 5.56
C GLY A 124 -1.10 13.76 6.12
N GLY A 125 -1.23 15.03 6.44
CA GLY A 125 -2.36 15.56 7.19
C GLY A 125 -3.05 16.75 6.54
N ILE A 126 -4.40 16.77 6.63
CA ILE A 126 -5.24 17.85 6.09
C ILE A 126 -4.90 19.24 6.67
N ILE A 127 -4.21 19.29 7.81
CA ILE A 127 -3.75 20.56 8.39
C ILE A 127 -2.78 21.31 7.47
N ASP A 128 -2.08 20.59 6.57
CA ASP A 128 -1.15 21.16 5.60
C ASP A 128 -1.77 21.35 4.21
N TRP A 129 -3.03 20.94 4.03
CA TRP A 129 -3.75 21.07 2.77
C TRP A 129 -4.11 22.52 2.46
N LYS A 130 -3.77 22.98 1.25
CA LYS A 130 -4.01 24.36 0.78
C LYS A 130 -5.09 24.46 -0.29
N GLY A 131 -5.64 23.33 -0.72
CA GLY A 131 -6.70 23.27 -1.72
C GLY A 131 -8.09 23.50 -1.12
N GLU A 132 -9.09 23.25 -1.93
CA GLU A 132 -10.49 23.36 -1.53
C GLU A 132 -10.87 22.32 -0.47
N ILE A 133 -11.91 22.66 0.31
CA ILE A 133 -12.51 21.79 1.33
C ILE A 133 -14.00 21.66 1.02
N GLU A 134 -14.46 20.43 0.94
CA GLU A 134 -15.87 20.05 0.82
C GLU A 134 -16.46 19.80 2.23
N ARG A 135 -17.77 20.11 2.42
CA ARG A 135 -18.51 19.92 3.69
C ARG A 135 -19.85 19.26 3.43
#